data_d34da70820ff6959bab8ee68a44359d7
#
_entry.id   d34da70820ff6959bab8ee68a44359d7
#
_cell.length_a   1.000
_cell.length_b   1.000
_cell.length_c   1.000
_cell.angle_alpha   90.00
_cell.angle_beta   90.00
_cell.angle_gamma   90.00
#
_symmetry.space_group_name_H-M   'P 1'
#
loop_
_entity.id
_entity.type
_entity.pdbx_description
1 polymer ?
#
loop_
_entity_poly.entity_id
_entity_poly.type
_entity_poly.pdbx_seq_one_letter_code
_entity_poly.pdbx_strand_id
1 'polypeptide(L)'
;EGLTTACCGQVLGHEYVGEIVEVGKAADGNWQVGDRVCALPFIACGKCLPCAAGHFFECQNKKTSGVDAPGGFAEYVTTGSRETLRLPDELDLKSAALVEPLAVGIHSVRIADVKAGSRVMVIGAGPIGLTVALWSRFFGARDVVVSELAASRSALAMKMGATSVIKPDPAAGAEELLEQFVDQAGGPPDVIFECVGAPGLLQQCIEMAPQR
;
A
#
# COMPACT_ATOMS: atom_id res chain seq x y z
N GLU A 1 5.97 -5.82 -14.06
CA GLU A 1 6.50 -4.76 -14.93
C GLU A 1 5.77 -3.47 -14.59
N GLY A 2 6.53 -2.43 -14.17
CA GLY A 2 5.93 -1.16 -13.78
C GLY A 2 5.25 -0.47 -14.96
N LEU A 3 4.14 0.20 -14.68
CA LEU A 3 3.38 1.00 -15.65
C LEU A 3 4.14 2.24 -16.16
N THR A 4 5.33 2.50 -15.59
CA THR A 4 6.12 3.70 -15.87
C THR A 4 7.58 3.34 -16.12
N THR A 5 8.16 3.96 -17.14
CA THR A 5 9.59 3.86 -17.44
C THR A 5 10.29 5.04 -16.78
N ALA A 6 11.14 4.78 -15.78
CA ALA A 6 11.97 5.81 -15.19
C ALA A 6 13.01 6.30 -16.22
N CYS A 7 13.11 7.60 -16.40
CA CYS A 7 14.11 8.23 -17.25
C CYS A 7 15.40 8.53 -16.48
N CYS A 8 16.53 8.48 -17.16
CA CYS A 8 17.81 8.87 -16.56
C CYS A 8 17.73 10.32 -16.05
N GLY A 9 18.14 10.53 -14.79
CA GLY A 9 18.06 11.84 -14.12
C GLY A 9 16.74 12.11 -13.39
N GLN A 10 15.80 11.20 -13.41
CA GLN A 10 14.56 11.34 -12.64
C GLN A 10 14.80 11.04 -11.16
N VAL A 11 14.31 11.90 -10.29
CA VAL A 11 14.31 11.68 -8.84
C VAL A 11 13.08 10.83 -8.50
N LEU A 12 13.31 9.61 -8.01
CA LEU A 12 12.27 8.66 -7.65
C LEU A 12 11.78 8.88 -6.20
N GLY A 13 10.88 8.01 -5.74
CA GLY A 13 10.33 7.97 -4.39
C GLY A 13 9.02 8.72 -4.25
N HIS A 14 8.03 8.05 -3.66
CA HIS A 14 6.70 8.62 -3.44
C HIS A 14 6.19 8.39 -2.00
N GLU A 15 6.97 7.70 -1.19
CA GLU A 15 6.73 7.51 0.24
C GLU A 15 7.63 8.47 1.02
N TYR A 16 7.12 9.62 1.41
CA TYR A 16 7.92 10.64 2.08
C TYR A 16 7.15 11.40 3.14
N VAL A 17 7.89 11.89 4.10
CA VAL A 17 7.47 12.81 5.16
C VAL A 17 8.55 13.85 5.37
N GLY A 18 8.19 14.97 5.96
CA GLY A 18 9.17 16.01 6.23
C GLY A 18 8.60 17.21 6.96
N GLU A 19 9.36 18.29 6.94
CA GLU A 19 8.96 19.59 7.46
C GLU A 19 8.83 20.57 6.30
N ILE A 20 7.82 21.43 6.35
CA ILE A 20 7.65 22.49 5.37
C ILE A 20 8.78 23.50 5.52
N VAL A 21 9.55 23.72 4.48
CA VAL A 21 10.60 24.73 4.42
C VAL A 21 10.21 25.96 3.63
N GLU A 22 9.23 25.83 2.73
CA GLU A 22 8.70 26.92 1.92
C GLU A 22 7.22 26.68 1.61
N VAL A 23 6.42 27.74 1.64
CA VAL A 23 5.00 27.72 1.27
C VAL A 23 4.78 28.58 0.03
N GLY A 24 4.30 27.95 -1.05
CA GLY A 24 4.02 28.63 -2.30
C GLY A 24 2.88 29.64 -2.16
N LYS A 25 2.93 30.74 -2.92
CA LYS A 25 1.92 31.83 -2.86
C LYS A 25 0.48 31.39 -3.16
N ALA A 26 0.32 30.30 -3.91
CA ALA A 26 -0.98 29.75 -4.28
C ALA A 26 -1.39 28.54 -3.43
N ALA A 27 -0.70 28.25 -2.32
CA ALA A 27 -1.04 27.15 -1.43
C ALA A 27 -2.36 27.44 -0.72
N ASP A 28 -3.26 26.48 -0.76
CA ASP A 28 -4.50 26.51 0.02
C ASP A 28 -4.21 26.05 1.46
N GLY A 29 -4.94 26.60 2.42
CA GLY A 29 -4.83 26.20 3.83
C GLY A 29 -3.82 27.04 4.63
N ASN A 30 -3.75 26.77 5.93
CA ASN A 30 -2.92 27.50 6.89
C ASN A 30 -1.59 26.78 7.14
N TRP A 31 -0.79 26.62 6.07
CA TRP A 31 0.52 25.98 6.15
C TRP A 31 1.58 26.97 6.63
N GLN A 32 2.49 26.49 7.49
CA GLN A 32 3.61 27.28 8.02
C GLN A 32 4.92 26.50 7.83
N VAL A 33 6.01 27.25 7.69
CA VAL A 33 7.37 26.68 7.75
C VAL A 33 7.56 26.03 9.13
N GLY A 34 8.07 24.80 9.14
CA GLY A 34 8.23 23.98 10.34
C GLY A 34 7.05 23.00 10.59
N ASP A 35 5.92 23.12 9.86
CA ASP A 35 4.86 22.12 9.96
C ASP A 35 5.39 20.74 9.52
N ARG A 36 5.15 19.74 10.36
CA ARG A 36 5.49 18.34 10.08
C ARG A 36 4.36 17.70 9.28
N VAL A 37 4.71 17.11 8.13
CA VAL A 37 3.72 16.69 7.15
C VAL A 37 4.06 15.36 6.48
N CYS A 38 3.02 14.65 6.05
CA CYS A 38 3.06 13.68 4.96
C CYS A 38 2.16 14.15 3.83
N ALA A 39 2.27 13.57 2.65
CA ALA A 39 1.44 13.94 1.53
C ALA A 39 1.05 12.72 0.70
N LEU A 40 -0.07 12.84 -0.01
CA LEU A 40 -0.39 11.92 -1.09
C LEU A 40 0.67 12.04 -2.19
N PRO A 41 1.02 10.93 -2.86
CA PRO A 41 2.13 10.92 -3.82
C PRO A 41 1.79 11.56 -5.17
N PHE A 42 0.90 12.54 -5.20
CA PHE A 42 0.54 13.27 -6.41
C PHE A 42 0.12 14.71 -6.10
N ILE A 43 0.14 15.55 -7.12
CA ILE A 43 -0.36 16.94 -7.09
C ILE A 43 -1.46 17.06 -8.12
N ALA A 44 -2.68 17.36 -7.70
CA ALA A 44 -3.82 17.57 -8.58
C ALA A 44 -3.83 18.98 -9.17
N CYS A 45 -4.39 19.15 -10.38
CA CYS A 45 -4.42 20.46 -11.04
C CYS A 45 -5.42 21.47 -10.43
N GLY A 46 -6.35 21.01 -9.60
CA GLY A 46 -7.33 21.83 -8.89
C GLY A 46 -8.45 22.43 -9.75
N LYS A 47 -8.46 22.23 -11.07
CA LYS A 47 -9.39 22.95 -11.99
C LYS A 47 -10.14 22.06 -13.00
N CYS A 48 -9.83 20.77 -13.14
CA CYS A 48 -10.59 19.83 -13.98
C CYS A 48 -11.88 19.40 -13.26
N LEU A 49 -12.81 18.78 -14.01
CA LEU A 49 -14.09 18.34 -13.45
C LEU A 49 -13.96 17.44 -12.21
N PRO A 50 -13.11 16.38 -12.21
CA PRO A 50 -12.88 15.60 -11.00
C PRO A 50 -12.41 16.46 -9.82
N CYS A 51 -11.45 17.36 -10.03
CA CYS A 51 -10.98 18.25 -8.97
C CYS A 51 -12.08 19.17 -8.43
N ALA A 52 -12.91 19.71 -9.31
CA ALA A 52 -14.05 20.56 -8.92
C ALA A 52 -15.10 19.78 -8.10
N ALA A 53 -15.20 18.45 -8.33
CA ALA A 53 -16.03 17.53 -7.57
C ALA A 53 -15.37 17.01 -6.29
N GLY A 54 -14.12 17.39 -5.98
CA GLY A 54 -13.36 16.88 -4.82
C GLY A 54 -12.66 15.53 -5.03
N HIS A 55 -12.71 14.98 -6.23
CA HIS A 55 -12.06 13.71 -6.58
C HIS A 55 -10.64 13.93 -7.11
N PHE A 56 -9.74 14.41 -6.26
CA PHE A 56 -8.39 14.81 -6.66
C PHE A 56 -7.54 13.67 -7.23
N PHE A 57 -7.71 12.45 -6.74
CA PHE A 57 -6.99 11.27 -7.25
C PHE A 57 -7.39 10.90 -8.69
N GLU A 58 -8.60 11.31 -9.16
CA GLU A 58 -9.07 11.15 -10.53
C GLU A 58 -8.65 12.31 -11.46
N CYS A 59 -7.83 13.23 -10.96
CA CYS A 59 -7.39 14.39 -11.72
C CYS A 59 -6.74 13.98 -13.04
N GLN A 60 -7.26 14.51 -14.15
CA GLN A 60 -6.76 14.21 -15.50
C GLN A 60 -5.36 14.75 -15.78
N ASN A 61 -4.92 15.74 -15.00
CA ASN A 61 -3.63 16.43 -15.15
C ASN A 61 -2.78 16.32 -13.87
N LYS A 62 -2.95 15.25 -13.09
CA LYS A 62 -2.15 15.05 -11.88
C LYS A 62 -0.69 14.82 -12.23
N LYS A 63 0.20 15.23 -11.35
CA LYS A 63 1.62 14.95 -11.36
C LYS A 63 1.94 14.02 -10.20
N THR A 64 2.52 12.86 -10.49
CA THR A 64 2.86 11.86 -9.48
C THR A 64 4.32 12.00 -9.09
N SER A 65 4.59 12.17 -7.81
CA SER A 65 5.95 12.25 -7.25
C SER A 65 6.75 10.99 -7.57
N GLY A 66 7.96 11.15 -8.06
CA GLY A 66 8.80 10.03 -8.47
C GLY A 66 8.45 9.42 -9.83
N VAL A 67 7.41 9.93 -10.53
CA VAL A 67 6.95 9.45 -11.84
C VAL A 67 6.95 10.59 -12.87
N ASP A 68 6.04 11.56 -12.72
CA ASP A 68 5.90 12.72 -13.62
C ASP A 68 6.48 14.00 -13.01
N ALA A 69 6.80 13.95 -11.71
CA ALA A 69 7.43 15.03 -10.97
C ALA A 69 8.58 14.45 -10.14
N PRO A 70 9.57 15.26 -9.74
CA PRO A 70 10.61 14.82 -8.80
C PRO A 70 10.01 14.25 -7.51
N GLY A 71 10.56 13.13 -7.06
CA GLY A 71 10.11 12.40 -5.88
C GLY A 71 10.91 12.68 -4.62
N GLY A 72 10.65 11.86 -3.59
CA GLY A 72 11.18 12.04 -2.24
C GLY A 72 12.59 11.49 -2.00
N PHE A 73 13.27 10.87 -2.97
CA PHE A 73 14.68 10.49 -2.83
C PHE A 73 15.59 11.71 -3.02
N ALA A 74 15.31 12.77 -2.26
CA ALA A 74 15.94 14.06 -2.29
C ALA A 74 15.86 14.75 -0.93
N GLU A 75 16.67 15.79 -0.72
CA GLU A 75 16.60 16.63 0.48
C GLU A 75 15.29 17.44 0.53
N TYR A 76 14.75 17.79 -0.65
CA TYR A 76 13.51 18.56 -0.79
C TYR A 76 12.60 17.92 -1.84
N VAL A 77 11.30 17.97 -1.57
CA VAL A 77 10.24 17.53 -2.49
C VAL A 77 9.12 18.56 -2.52
N THR A 78 8.53 18.76 -3.69
CA THR A 78 7.35 19.62 -3.82
C THR A 78 6.10 18.77 -3.72
N THR A 79 5.13 19.22 -2.91
CA THR A 79 3.83 18.57 -2.75
C THR A 79 2.68 19.55 -2.96
N GLY A 80 1.48 19.05 -3.21
CA GLY A 80 0.27 19.86 -3.29
C GLY A 80 -0.26 20.21 -1.90
N SER A 81 -0.65 21.45 -1.68
CA SER A 81 -1.19 21.88 -0.39
C SER A 81 -2.47 21.16 0.02
N ARG A 82 -3.28 20.72 -0.95
CA ARG A 82 -4.52 19.95 -0.73
C ARG A 82 -4.26 18.48 -0.43
N GLU A 83 -3.19 17.95 -0.97
CA GLU A 83 -2.76 16.56 -0.82
C GLU A 83 -1.87 16.35 0.41
N THR A 84 -1.53 17.43 1.11
CA THR A 84 -0.68 17.42 2.30
C THR A 84 -1.52 17.27 3.57
N LEU A 85 -1.04 16.47 4.51
CA LEU A 85 -1.63 16.21 5.81
C LEU A 85 -0.65 16.58 6.91
N ARG A 86 -1.12 17.30 7.93
CA ARG A 86 -0.33 17.58 9.13
C ARG A 86 -0.19 16.34 9.98
N LEU A 87 1.03 16.05 10.39
CA LEU A 87 1.31 14.94 11.31
C LEU A 87 1.02 15.36 12.76
N PRO A 88 0.50 14.45 13.60
CA PRO A 88 0.44 14.65 15.05
C PRO A 88 1.84 14.88 15.62
N ASP A 89 1.96 15.71 16.65
CA ASP A 89 3.24 16.04 17.28
C ASP A 89 3.92 14.82 17.93
N GLU A 90 3.13 13.85 18.38
CA GLU A 90 3.60 12.63 19.02
C GLU A 90 4.17 11.60 18.03
N LEU A 91 3.84 11.71 16.75
CA LEU A 91 4.29 10.78 15.73
C LEU A 91 5.67 11.19 15.21
N ASP A 92 6.69 10.37 15.43
CA ASP A 92 8.02 10.62 14.86
C ASP A 92 8.05 10.46 13.32
N LEU A 93 8.93 11.22 12.65
CA LEU A 93 8.98 11.24 11.18
C LEU A 93 9.36 9.89 10.59
N LYS A 94 10.17 9.08 11.28
CA LYS A 94 10.56 7.76 10.78
C LYS A 94 9.36 6.81 10.73
N SER A 95 8.53 6.81 11.77
CA SER A 95 7.28 6.04 11.79
C SER A 95 6.25 6.62 10.82
N ALA A 96 6.17 7.94 10.70
CA ALA A 96 5.27 8.61 9.78
C ALA A 96 5.56 8.29 8.30
N ALA A 97 6.78 7.91 7.94
CA ALA A 97 7.11 7.47 6.58
C ALA A 97 6.32 6.21 6.13
N LEU A 98 5.74 5.46 7.07
CA LEU A 98 4.89 4.31 6.78
C LEU A 98 3.43 4.69 6.47
N VAL A 99 3.05 5.95 6.57
CA VAL A 99 1.64 6.38 6.35
C VAL A 99 1.16 6.03 4.94
N GLU A 100 2.00 6.23 3.93
CA GLU A 100 1.63 5.92 2.54
C GLU A 100 1.39 4.41 2.33
N PRO A 101 2.34 3.49 2.59
CA PRO A 101 2.10 2.07 2.41
C PRO A 101 0.99 1.52 3.34
N LEU A 102 0.81 2.08 4.53
CA LEU A 102 -0.33 1.75 5.39
C LEU A 102 -1.66 2.17 4.76
N ALA A 103 -1.70 3.32 4.09
CA ALA A 103 -2.89 3.78 3.36
C ALA A 103 -3.21 2.87 2.17
N VAL A 104 -2.22 2.36 1.45
CA VAL A 104 -2.41 1.35 0.39
C VAL A 104 -3.01 0.07 0.97
N GLY A 105 -2.48 -0.42 2.08
CA GLY A 105 -2.98 -1.63 2.73
C GLY A 105 -4.43 -1.51 3.21
N ILE A 106 -4.78 -0.44 3.92
CA ILE A 106 -6.16 -0.24 4.41
C ILE A 106 -7.15 -0.06 3.25
N HIS A 107 -6.74 0.65 2.20
CA HIS A 107 -7.56 0.82 1.00
C HIS A 107 -7.87 -0.51 0.34
N SER A 108 -6.85 -1.35 0.13
CA SER A 108 -6.99 -2.69 -0.45
C SER A 108 -7.95 -3.57 0.36
N VAL A 109 -7.77 -3.61 1.69
CA VAL A 109 -8.60 -4.41 2.60
C VAL A 109 -10.05 -3.95 2.61
N ARG A 110 -10.30 -2.63 2.54
CA ARG A 110 -11.66 -2.06 2.46
C ARG A 110 -12.35 -2.34 1.12
N ILE A 111 -11.63 -2.22 -0.01
CA ILE A 111 -12.19 -2.57 -1.33
C ILE A 111 -12.54 -4.05 -1.41
N ALA A 112 -11.71 -4.93 -0.86
CA ALA A 112 -11.95 -6.35 -0.80
C ALA A 112 -13.06 -6.75 0.19
N ASP A 113 -13.63 -5.79 0.93
CA ASP A 113 -14.70 -5.98 1.90
C ASP A 113 -14.39 -7.06 2.96
N VAL A 114 -13.14 -7.06 3.45
CA VAL A 114 -12.72 -7.96 4.54
C VAL A 114 -13.53 -7.65 5.80
N LYS A 115 -14.13 -8.69 6.37
CA LYS A 115 -15.04 -8.62 7.52
C LYS A 115 -14.52 -9.44 8.69
N ALA A 116 -15.13 -9.23 9.85
CA ALA A 116 -14.93 -10.10 10.99
C ALA A 116 -15.27 -11.54 10.63
N GLY A 117 -14.35 -12.46 10.92
CA GLY A 117 -14.49 -13.88 10.59
C GLY A 117 -13.97 -14.28 9.21
N SER A 118 -13.59 -13.35 8.33
CA SER A 118 -13.01 -13.67 7.01
C SER A 118 -11.73 -14.49 7.12
N ARG A 119 -11.52 -15.36 6.16
CA ARG A 119 -10.27 -16.10 5.90
C ARG A 119 -9.54 -15.38 4.76
N VAL A 120 -8.39 -14.80 5.08
CA VAL A 120 -7.62 -13.96 4.16
C VAL A 120 -6.31 -14.63 3.80
N MET A 121 -6.05 -14.77 2.52
CA MET A 121 -4.77 -15.21 1.97
C MET A 121 -4.00 -14.00 1.46
N VAL A 122 -2.74 -13.87 1.89
CA VAL A 122 -1.83 -12.81 1.40
C VAL A 122 -0.62 -13.47 0.76
N ILE A 123 -0.41 -13.26 -0.51
CA ILE A 123 0.75 -13.78 -1.24
C ILE A 123 1.83 -12.71 -1.27
N GLY A 124 2.92 -12.99 -0.55
CA GLY A 124 4.05 -12.09 -0.33
C GLY A 124 3.98 -11.29 0.97
N ALA A 125 5.10 -11.24 1.70
CA ALA A 125 5.30 -10.43 2.89
C ALA A 125 6.27 -9.27 2.63
N GLY A 126 6.15 -8.62 1.47
CA GLY A 126 6.73 -7.31 1.20
C GLY A 126 6.00 -6.20 1.99
N PRO A 127 6.42 -4.94 1.87
CA PRO A 127 5.79 -3.84 2.61
C PRO A 127 4.26 -3.81 2.48
N ILE A 128 3.73 -3.97 1.27
CA ILE A 128 2.28 -3.95 1.03
C ILE A 128 1.59 -5.19 1.63
N GLY A 129 2.14 -6.40 1.44
CA GLY A 129 1.56 -7.61 2.03
C GLY A 129 1.52 -7.57 3.55
N LEU A 130 2.53 -6.98 4.19
CA LEU A 130 2.58 -6.77 5.65
C LEU A 130 1.49 -5.80 6.12
N THR A 131 1.26 -4.71 5.40
CA THR A 131 0.20 -3.75 5.75
C THR A 131 -1.18 -4.35 5.51
N VAL A 132 -1.37 -5.14 4.46
CA VAL A 132 -2.61 -5.90 4.21
C VAL A 132 -2.87 -6.89 5.34
N ALA A 133 -1.86 -7.66 5.79
CA ALA A 133 -2.01 -8.58 6.91
C ALA A 133 -2.42 -7.85 8.19
N LEU A 134 -1.75 -6.73 8.52
CA LEU A 134 -2.07 -5.87 9.66
C LEU A 134 -3.53 -5.41 9.64
N TRP A 135 -3.95 -4.81 8.53
CA TRP A 135 -5.30 -4.27 8.41
C TRP A 135 -6.38 -5.35 8.35
N SER A 136 -6.09 -6.50 7.73
CA SER A 136 -7.01 -7.64 7.74
C SER A 136 -7.28 -8.10 9.17
N ARG A 137 -6.25 -8.20 10.02
CA ARG A 137 -6.44 -8.52 11.44
C ARG A 137 -7.17 -7.42 12.19
N PHE A 138 -6.85 -6.16 11.93
CA PHE A 138 -7.53 -5.01 12.55
C PHE A 138 -9.04 -5.01 12.26
N PHE A 139 -9.46 -5.35 11.04
CA PHE A 139 -10.87 -5.49 10.66
C PHE A 139 -11.52 -6.82 11.10
N GLY A 140 -10.80 -7.65 11.85
CA GLY A 140 -11.36 -8.83 12.49
C GLY A 140 -11.35 -10.09 11.63
N ALA A 141 -10.52 -10.17 10.59
CA ALA A 141 -10.31 -11.43 9.87
C ALA A 141 -9.93 -12.53 10.87
N ARG A 142 -10.58 -13.69 10.77
CA ARG A 142 -10.31 -14.83 11.66
C ARG A 142 -8.94 -15.42 11.38
N ASP A 143 -8.69 -15.70 10.11
CA ASP A 143 -7.42 -16.24 9.63
C ASP A 143 -6.79 -15.26 8.64
N VAL A 144 -5.51 -14.98 8.83
CA VAL A 144 -4.66 -14.24 7.89
C VAL A 144 -3.44 -15.10 7.64
N VAL A 145 -3.47 -15.85 6.55
CA VAL A 145 -2.40 -16.75 6.15
C VAL A 145 -1.54 -16.07 5.10
N VAL A 146 -0.26 -15.91 5.41
CA VAL A 146 0.70 -15.23 4.51
C VAL A 146 1.59 -16.27 3.84
N SER A 147 1.71 -16.23 2.52
CA SER A 147 2.64 -17.04 1.74
C SER A 147 3.92 -16.25 1.49
N GLU A 148 5.08 -16.73 2.00
CA GLU A 148 6.35 -16.00 1.91
C GLU A 148 7.56 -16.97 1.90
N LEU A 149 8.50 -16.72 1.00
CA LEU A 149 9.72 -17.55 0.82
C LEU A 149 10.81 -17.23 1.85
N ALA A 150 10.98 -15.96 2.21
CA ALA A 150 12.05 -15.50 3.07
C ALA A 150 11.69 -15.62 4.55
N ALA A 151 12.48 -16.36 5.31
CA ALA A 151 12.23 -16.60 6.74
C ALA A 151 12.15 -15.29 7.57
N SER A 152 12.96 -14.28 7.25
CA SER A 152 12.93 -12.99 7.93
C SER A 152 11.62 -12.24 7.71
N ARG A 153 11.08 -12.25 6.49
CA ARG A 153 9.79 -11.64 6.19
C ARG A 153 8.63 -12.45 6.77
N SER A 154 8.73 -13.79 6.77
CA SER A 154 7.77 -14.66 7.46
C SER A 154 7.66 -14.32 8.95
N ALA A 155 8.79 -14.15 9.63
CA ALA A 155 8.82 -13.77 11.04
C ALA A 155 8.22 -12.37 11.28
N LEU A 156 8.40 -11.44 10.34
CA LEU A 156 7.79 -10.12 10.40
C LEU A 156 6.28 -10.18 10.14
N ALA A 157 5.81 -11.00 9.21
CA ALA A 157 4.39 -11.20 8.94
C ALA A 157 3.62 -11.65 10.20
N MET A 158 4.18 -12.56 10.98
CA MET A 158 3.60 -12.99 12.26
C MET A 158 3.46 -11.83 13.26
N LYS A 159 4.41 -10.90 13.29
CA LYS A 159 4.34 -9.70 14.14
C LYS A 159 3.33 -8.67 13.62
N MET A 160 3.08 -8.68 12.32
CA MET A 160 2.20 -7.74 11.63
C MET A 160 0.77 -8.27 11.43
N GLY A 161 0.39 -9.34 12.13
CA GLY A 161 -1.00 -9.79 12.18
C GLY A 161 -1.30 -11.08 11.42
N ALA A 162 -0.33 -11.72 10.75
CA ALA A 162 -0.53 -13.06 10.22
C ALA A 162 -0.86 -14.05 11.35
N THR A 163 -1.82 -14.92 11.12
CA THR A 163 -2.16 -16.03 12.04
C THR A 163 -1.29 -17.25 11.78
N SER A 164 -0.85 -17.42 10.53
CA SER A 164 0.11 -18.44 10.12
C SER A 164 0.84 -18.01 8.84
N VAL A 165 1.92 -18.71 8.54
CA VAL A 165 2.72 -18.46 7.33
C VAL A 165 2.95 -19.79 6.61
N ILE A 166 2.73 -19.77 5.31
CA ILE A 166 3.08 -20.86 4.38
C ILE A 166 4.39 -20.48 3.70
N LYS A 167 5.31 -21.44 3.64
CA LYS A 167 6.48 -21.34 2.76
C LYS A 167 6.19 -22.10 1.48
N PRO A 168 5.79 -21.40 0.39
CA PRO A 168 5.40 -22.08 -0.83
C PRO A 168 6.61 -22.75 -1.49
N ASP A 169 6.38 -23.87 -2.19
CA ASP A 169 7.34 -24.35 -3.17
C ASP A 169 7.18 -23.49 -4.44
N PRO A 170 8.24 -22.84 -4.95
CA PRO A 170 8.16 -22.06 -6.18
C PRO A 170 7.75 -22.88 -7.42
N ALA A 171 7.90 -24.20 -7.38
CA ALA A 171 7.49 -25.11 -8.44
C ALA A 171 6.01 -25.57 -8.29
N ALA A 172 5.40 -25.32 -7.13
CA ALA A 172 4.02 -25.72 -6.86
C ALA A 172 3.01 -24.86 -7.64
N GLY A 173 1.92 -25.49 -8.03
CA GLY A 173 0.79 -24.80 -8.66
C GLY A 173 -0.18 -24.16 -7.65
N ALA A 174 -1.24 -23.55 -8.18
CA ALA A 174 -2.30 -22.95 -7.40
C ALA A 174 -3.00 -23.94 -6.45
N GLU A 175 -3.20 -25.18 -6.89
CA GLU A 175 -3.90 -26.22 -6.13
C GLU A 175 -3.17 -26.56 -4.81
N GLU A 176 -1.85 -26.81 -4.87
CA GLU A 176 -1.06 -27.13 -3.68
C GLU A 176 -1.02 -25.95 -2.68
N LEU A 177 -0.91 -24.72 -3.17
CA LEU A 177 -0.92 -23.54 -2.31
C LEU A 177 -2.29 -23.34 -1.65
N LEU A 178 -3.37 -23.66 -2.37
CA LEU A 178 -4.75 -23.63 -1.82
C LEU A 178 -4.93 -24.72 -0.76
N GLU A 179 -4.45 -25.94 -0.99
CA GLU A 179 -4.50 -27.02 -0.01
C GLU A 179 -3.77 -26.64 1.28
N GLN A 180 -2.55 -26.11 1.18
CA GLN A 180 -1.79 -25.62 2.33
C GLN A 180 -2.55 -24.51 3.08
N PHE A 181 -3.23 -23.61 2.36
CA PHE A 181 -4.08 -22.60 2.99
C PHE A 181 -5.26 -23.21 3.74
N VAL A 182 -5.98 -24.17 3.11
CA VAL A 182 -7.14 -24.85 3.70
C VAL A 182 -6.73 -25.59 4.98
N ASP A 183 -5.56 -26.23 4.99
CA ASP A 183 -5.03 -26.90 6.17
C ASP A 183 -4.78 -25.92 7.33
N GLN A 184 -4.33 -24.71 7.04
CA GLN A 184 -4.06 -23.69 8.06
C GLN A 184 -5.34 -22.97 8.54
N ALA A 185 -6.30 -22.71 7.62
CA ALA A 185 -7.45 -21.86 7.89
C ALA A 185 -8.75 -22.66 8.09
N GLY A 186 -8.73 -23.99 7.90
CA GLY A 186 -9.91 -24.86 8.04
C GLY A 186 -10.96 -24.62 6.94
N GLY A 187 -10.58 -24.07 5.79
CA GLY A 187 -11.44 -23.85 4.64
C GLY A 187 -10.87 -22.88 3.62
N PRO A 188 -11.49 -22.71 2.45
CA PRO A 188 -10.96 -21.88 1.39
C PRO A 188 -10.91 -20.40 1.78
N PRO A 189 -10.05 -19.58 1.14
CA PRO A 189 -9.99 -18.15 1.39
C PRO A 189 -11.27 -17.44 0.94
N ASP A 190 -11.72 -16.46 1.70
CA ASP A 190 -12.78 -15.54 1.29
C ASP A 190 -12.22 -14.42 0.41
N VAL A 191 -10.96 -14.04 0.65
CA VAL A 191 -10.23 -13.00 -0.07
C VAL A 191 -8.77 -13.42 -0.27
N ILE A 192 -8.23 -13.14 -1.45
CA ILE A 192 -6.83 -13.33 -1.79
C ILE A 192 -6.22 -11.99 -2.19
N PHE A 193 -5.09 -11.62 -1.59
CA PHE A 193 -4.28 -10.47 -1.97
C PHE A 193 -2.98 -10.95 -2.62
N GLU A 194 -2.75 -10.54 -3.86
CA GLU A 194 -1.50 -10.73 -4.58
C GLU A 194 -0.61 -9.50 -4.35
N CYS A 195 0.53 -9.67 -3.66
CA CYS A 195 1.42 -8.60 -3.23
C CYS A 195 2.89 -8.80 -3.66
N VAL A 196 3.13 -9.60 -4.72
CA VAL A 196 4.47 -9.91 -5.23
C VAL A 196 4.71 -9.32 -6.60
N GLY A 197 3.71 -9.41 -7.50
CA GLY A 197 3.80 -8.95 -8.88
C GLY A 197 4.62 -9.86 -9.80
N ALA A 198 4.90 -11.12 -9.42
CA ALA A 198 5.64 -12.04 -10.26
C ALA A 198 4.76 -12.58 -11.41
N PRO A 199 5.35 -12.84 -12.59
CA PRO A 199 4.62 -13.43 -13.70
C PRO A 199 3.90 -14.72 -13.31
N GLY A 200 2.63 -14.84 -13.70
CA GLY A 200 1.79 -16.01 -13.44
C GLY A 200 1.10 -16.05 -12.07
N LEU A 201 1.55 -15.30 -11.06
CA LEU A 201 0.93 -15.33 -9.73
C LEU A 201 -0.51 -14.80 -9.73
N LEU A 202 -0.80 -13.75 -10.48
CA LEU A 202 -2.17 -13.26 -10.61
C LEU A 202 -3.12 -14.33 -11.18
N GLN A 203 -2.65 -15.10 -12.16
CA GLN A 203 -3.41 -16.20 -12.73
C GLN A 203 -3.68 -17.30 -11.67
N GLN A 204 -2.66 -17.67 -10.88
CA GLN A 204 -2.83 -18.61 -9.77
C GLN A 204 -3.82 -18.10 -8.73
N CYS A 205 -3.81 -16.81 -8.40
CA CYS A 205 -4.79 -16.21 -7.48
C CYS A 205 -6.22 -16.35 -8.01
N ILE A 206 -6.44 -16.15 -9.32
CA ILE A 206 -7.76 -16.31 -9.95
C ILE A 206 -8.22 -17.77 -9.88
N GLU A 207 -7.31 -18.72 -10.11
CA GLU A 207 -7.61 -20.16 -10.04
C GLU A 207 -7.97 -20.61 -8.61
N MET A 208 -7.36 -20.03 -7.59
CA MET A 208 -7.67 -20.27 -6.17
C MET A 208 -8.89 -19.51 -5.65
N ALA A 209 -9.37 -18.51 -6.40
CA ALA A 209 -10.43 -17.63 -5.93
C ALA A 209 -11.74 -18.40 -5.75
N PRO A 210 -12.52 -18.10 -4.69
CA PRO A 210 -13.79 -18.75 -4.47
C PRO A 210 -14.76 -18.42 -5.62
N GLN A 211 -15.39 -19.45 -6.15
CA GLN A 211 -16.49 -19.29 -7.10
C GLN A 211 -17.71 -18.76 -6.33
N ARG A 212 -18.13 -17.54 -6.63
CA ARG A 212 -19.32 -16.89 -6.07
C ARG A 212 -20.39 -16.69 -7.14
#